data_fa982d519774746fa7d5dd90b7b0325c
#
_entry.id   fa982d519774746fa7d5dd90b7b0325c
#
_cell.length_a   1.000
_cell.length_b   1.000
_cell.length_c   1.000
_cell.angle_alpha   90.00
_cell.angle_beta   90.00
_cell.angle_gamma   90.00
#
_symmetry.space_group_name_H-M   'P 1'
#
loop_
_entity.id
_entity.type
_entity.pdbx_description
1 polymer ?
#
loop_
_entity_poly.entity_id
_entity_poly.type
_entity_poly.pdbx_seq_one_letter_code
_entity_poly.pdbx_strand_id
1 'polypeptide(L)'
;MTPSAAALLRWYDRHHRDLPWRTPPGQGTRAPDPYRIWLSEVMLQQTTAAAVAPRFQRFLARFPSVEALAAAPEAAVMEEWAGLGYYARARNLHACARQLAASGGFPRDPAALRALPGIGAYTAAAVAAIAFGAPVVPVDGNVERIVARVFGVAEPLPGARSRLAALAQGFLGQAAARARPGDFAQALFDLGAGVCTSRRPACALCPWRAGGCAAEARGEQDSLPRRVAKRARPHRHGAHFLLADPATGRILLRRRPPGGLLGGMLELPGTPWRTAPWERNEALTHAPWPGLPWRLVPGTAAHGFTHFTLDMQLYAAALPAGPAGEAARSACRAAAGWEWRPPAAAAAALPTAMRRLLDLAAEDGTLPRAEPLRPAEPGAAAARRRTVRSGRNTGPRRPERP
;
A
#
# COMPACT_ATOMS: atom_id res chain seq x y z
N MET A 1 -7.03 -32.75 -16.18
CA MET A 1 -5.81 -33.16 -15.45
C MET A 1 -5.27 -31.97 -14.66
N THR A 2 -4.74 -32.20 -13.46
CA THR A 2 -4.06 -31.13 -12.69
C THR A 2 -2.64 -30.95 -13.24
N PRO A 3 -2.23 -29.72 -13.63
CA PRO A 3 -0.88 -29.47 -14.15
C PRO A 3 0.23 -29.82 -13.15
N SER A 4 1.41 -30.11 -13.66
CA SER A 4 2.55 -30.54 -12.83
C SER A 4 3.07 -29.44 -11.92
N ALA A 5 2.97 -29.60 -10.61
CA ALA A 5 3.58 -28.72 -9.62
C ALA A 5 5.13 -28.71 -9.75
N ALA A 6 5.73 -29.86 -10.07
CA ALA A 6 7.16 -29.95 -10.31
C ALA A 6 7.62 -29.13 -11.53
N ALA A 7 6.82 -29.05 -12.59
CA ALA A 7 7.12 -28.21 -13.75
C ALA A 7 7.12 -26.71 -13.38
N LEU A 8 6.14 -26.28 -12.60
CA LEU A 8 6.08 -24.90 -12.10
C LEU A 8 7.26 -24.56 -11.19
N LEU A 9 7.62 -25.45 -10.27
CA LEU A 9 8.77 -25.22 -9.37
C LEU A 9 10.09 -25.15 -10.13
N ARG A 10 10.33 -26.03 -11.12
CA ARG A 10 11.53 -25.93 -11.99
C ARG A 10 11.58 -24.63 -12.77
N TRP A 11 10.44 -24.12 -13.20
CA TRP A 11 10.36 -22.81 -13.83
C TRP A 11 10.68 -21.69 -12.82
N TYR A 12 10.12 -21.75 -11.61
CA TYR A 12 10.35 -20.79 -10.54
C TYR A 12 11.83 -20.74 -10.13
N ASP A 13 12.48 -21.86 -10.00
CA ASP A 13 13.91 -21.95 -9.66
C ASP A 13 14.81 -21.14 -10.62
N ARG A 14 14.39 -20.99 -11.89
CA ARG A 14 15.13 -20.26 -12.94
C ARG A 14 14.63 -18.84 -13.21
N HIS A 15 13.38 -18.53 -12.86
CA HIS A 15 12.71 -17.30 -13.28
C HIS A 15 12.06 -16.53 -12.13
N HIS A 16 12.35 -16.88 -10.88
CA HIS A 16 11.80 -16.15 -9.74
C HIS A 16 12.18 -14.67 -9.79
N ARG A 17 11.28 -13.81 -9.31
CA ARG A 17 11.55 -12.39 -9.19
C ARG A 17 12.43 -12.13 -7.98
N ASP A 18 13.48 -11.35 -8.16
CA ASP A 18 14.27 -10.81 -7.05
C ASP A 18 13.50 -9.66 -6.38
N LEU A 19 13.00 -9.92 -5.16
CA LEU A 19 12.19 -8.98 -4.39
C LEU A 19 12.76 -8.90 -2.96
N PRO A 20 12.82 -7.68 -2.35
CA PRO A 20 13.52 -7.47 -1.08
C PRO A 20 12.97 -8.26 0.11
N TRP A 21 11.77 -8.81 0.00
CA TRP A 21 11.12 -9.63 1.02
C TRP A 21 11.23 -11.13 0.80
N ARG A 22 11.89 -11.55 -0.27
CA ARG A 22 12.03 -12.98 -0.64
C ARG A 22 13.39 -13.55 -0.28
N THR A 23 13.39 -14.82 0.04
CA THR A 23 14.58 -15.65 0.04
C THR A 23 14.64 -16.40 -1.29
N PRO A 24 15.72 -16.29 -2.08
CA PRO A 24 15.86 -17.02 -3.35
C PRO A 24 15.73 -18.53 -3.14
N PRO A 25 15.11 -19.27 -4.08
CA PRO A 25 15.00 -20.74 -3.98
C PRO A 25 16.40 -21.38 -3.97
N GLY A 26 16.57 -22.41 -3.15
CA GLY A 26 17.83 -23.15 -3.05
C GLY A 26 18.95 -22.50 -2.24
N GLN A 27 18.79 -21.25 -1.76
CA GLN A 27 19.79 -20.57 -0.92
C GLN A 27 19.51 -20.71 0.58
N GLY A 28 18.58 -21.56 1.00
CA GLY A 28 18.03 -21.54 2.33
C GLY A 28 18.67 -22.50 3.32
N THR A 29 19.73 -22.09 4.03
CA THR A 29 20.00 -22.57 5.40
C THR A 29 19.19 -21.81 6.46
N ARG A 30 18.57 -20.68 6.11
CA ARG A 30 17.79 -19.83 7.02
C ARG A 30 16.32 -19.84 6.62
N ALA A 31 15.45 -20.18 7.57
CA ALA A 31 14.01 -20.07 7.41
C ALA A 31 13.62 -18.61 7.08
N PRO A 32 12.65 -18.39 6.17
CA PRO A 32 12.16 -17.05 5.87
C PRO A 32 11.64 -16.36 7.13
N ASP A 33 11.96 -15.08 7.29
CA ASP A 33 11.52 -14.28 8.43
C ASP A 33 10.00 -13.97 8.32
N PRO A 34 9.16 -14.46 9.25
CA PRO A 34 7.71 -14.26 9.20
C PRO A 34 7.30 -12.79 9.27
N TYR A 35 8.08 -11.94 9.96
CA TYR A 35 7.82 -10.50 10.01
C TYR A 35 7.97 -9.86 8.63
N ARG A 36 9.03 -10.18 7.90
CA ARG A 36 9.29 -9.66 6.55
C ARG A 36 8.23 -10.12 5.55
N ILE A 37 7.83 -11.40 5.63
CA ILE A 37 6.79 -11.96 4.77
C ILE A 37 5.45 -11.27 5.05
N TRP A 38 5.01 -11.23 6.31
CA TRP A 38 3.75 -10.60 6.70
C TRP A 38 3.70 -9.11 6.29
N LEU A 39 4.75 -8.35 6.59
CA LEU A 39 4.85 -6.93 6.22
C LEU A 39 4.69 -6.73 4.71
N SER A 40 5.40 -7.54 3.90
CA SER A 40 5.30 -7.47 2.45
C SER A 40 3.90 -7.79 1.95
N GLU A 41 3.27 -8.84 2.48
CA GLU A 41 1.92 -9.25 2.09
C GLU A 41 0.87 -8.16 2.41
N VAL A 42 1.02 -7.47 3.55
CA VAL A 42 0.14 -6.35 3.90
C VAL A 42 0.41 -5.13 2.99
N MET A 43 1.67 -4.81 2.69
CA MET A 43 2.01 -3.70 1.80
C MET A 43 1.56 -3.93 0.35
N LEU A 44 1.61 -5.17 -0.13
CA LEU A 44 1.22 -5.56 -1.49
C LEU A 44 -0.29 -5.57 -1.72
N GLN A 45 -1.11 -5.52 -0.66
CA GLN A 45 -2.55 -5.40 -0.84
C GLN A 45 -2.89 -4.15 -1.66
N GLN A 46 -3.43 -4.35 -2.88
CA GLN A 46 -3.82 -3.29 -3.81
C GLN A 46 -2.69 -2.31 -4.20
N THR A 47 -1.43 -2.76 -4.10
CA THR A 47 -0.25 -1.96 -4.44
C THR A 47 0.72 -2.83 -5.27
N THR A 48 1.42 -2.24 -6.23
CA THR A 48 2.38 -2.97 -7.08
C THR A 48 3.69 -3.24 -6.35
N ALA A 49 4.38 -4.34 -6.71
CA ALA A 49 5.68 -4.68 -6.14
C ALA A 49 6.73 -3.56 -6.36
N ALA A 50 6.73 -2.91 -7.52
CA ALA A 50 7.62 -1.79 -7.81
C ALA A 50 7.41 -0.59 -6.86
N ALA A 51 6.15 -0.28 -6.49
CA ALA A 51 5.86 0.78 -5.54
C ALA A 51 6.15 0.38 -4.08
N VAL A 52 6.07 -0.91 -3.76
CA VAL A 52 6.31 -1.44 -2.41
C VAL A 52 7.79 -1.57 -2.11
N ALA A 53 8.62 -2.05 -3.05
CA ALA A 53 10.02 -2.42 -2.79
C ALA A 53 10.84 -1.32 -2.08
N PRO A 54 10.90 -0.05 -2.54
CA PRO A 54 11.68 0.97 -1.86
C PRO A 54 11.09 1.33 -0.48
N ARG A 55 9.78 1.24 -0.32
CA ARG A 55 9.10 1.56 0.94
C ARG A 55 9.25 0.46 1.98
N PHE A 56 9.27 -0.79 1.54
CA PHE A 56 9.53 -1.95 2.39
C PHE A 56 10.91 -1.86 3.05
N GLN A 57 11.94 -1.53 2.27
CA GLN A 57 13.30 -1.35 2.80
C GLN A 57 13.36 -0.21 3.83
N ARG A 58 12.73 0.93 3.54
CA ARG A 58 12.68 2.08 4.43
C ARG A 58 11.91 1.77 5.72
N PHE A 59 10.77 1.07 5.60
CA PHE A 59 9.96 0.65 6.74
C PHE A 59 10.73 -0.32 7.64
N LEU A 60 11.45 -1.30 7.07
CA LEU A 60 12.30 -2.21 7.83
C LEU A 60 13.48 -1.51 8.50
N ALA A 61 14.06 -0.49 7.86
CA ALA A 61 15.13 0.28 8.48
C ALA A 61 14.65 1.03 9.72
N ARG A 62 13.39 1.50 9.71
CA ARG A 62 12.78 2.22 10.84
C ARG A 62 12.21 1.27 11.90
N PHE A 63 11.64 0.14 11.48
CA PHE A 63 11.02 -0.88 12.34
C PHE A 63 11.57 -2.26 11.99
N PRO A 64 12.76 -2.62 12.49
CA PRO A 64 13.48 -3.84 12.05
C PRO A 64 12.86 -5.14 12.55
N SER A 65 11.97 -5.11 13.54
CA SER A 65 11.28 -6.27 14.09
C SER A 65 9.82 -5.97 14.44
N VAL A 66 9.05 -7.01 14.74
CA VAL A 66 7.65 -6.87 15.17
C VAL A 66 7.54 -6.14 16.50
N GLU A 67 8.50 -6.31 17.38
CA GLU A 67 8.58 -5.64 18.70
C GLU A 67 8.86 -4.14 18.51
N ALA A 68 9.81 -3.79 17.63
CA ALA A 68 10.11 -2.40 17.29
C ALA A 68 8.90 -1.70 16.68
N LEU A 69 8.16 -2.39 15.80
CA LEU A 69 6.91 -1.88 15.23
C LEU A 69 5.82 -1.73 16.30
N ALA A 70 5.68 -2.69 17.20
CA ALA A 70 4.69 -2.68 18.27
C ALA A 70 4.90 -1.53 19.28
N ALA A 71 6.15 -1.24 19.60
CA ALA A 71 6.56 -0.18 20.54
C ALA A 71 6.48 1.22 19.91
N ALA A 72 6.42 1.34 18.60
CA ALA A 72 6.39 2.63 17.91
C ALA A 72 5.08 3.39 18.17
N PRO A 73 5.10 4.74 18.27
CA PRO A 73 3.88 5.53 18.24
C PRO A 73 3.10 5.31 16.93
N GLU A 74 1.77 5.20 17.00
CA GLU A 74 0.92 5.02 15.81
C GLU A 74 1.19 6.10 14.75
N ALA A 75 1.40 7.35 15.18
CA ALA A 75 1.72 8.45 14.29
C ALA A 75 2.98 8.20 13.44
N ALA A 76 4.02 7.59 14.03
CA ALA A 76 5.26 7.26 13.32
C ALA A 76 5.04 6.15 12.27
N VAL A 77 4.19 5.16 12.58
CA VAL A 77 3.80 4.10 11.63
C VAL A 77 2.99 4.67 10.47
N MET A 78 2.04 5.57 10.78
CA MET A 78 1.20 6.22 9.76
C MET A 78 2.01 7.14 8.84
N GLU A 79 3.01 7.85 9.39
CA GLU A 79 3.94 8.67 8.62
C GLU A 79 4.75 7.83 7.64
N GLU A 80 5.34 6.71 8.09
CA GLU A 80 6.14 5.83 7.24
C GLU A 80 5.28 5.11 6.17
N TRP A 81 3.98 4.90 6.46
CA TRP A 81 3.02 4.33 5.51
C TRP A 81 2.54 5.32 4.45
N ALA A 82 2.86 6.62 4.60
CA ALA A 82 2.35 7.68 3.72
C ALA A 82 2.64 7.37 2.23
N GLY A 83 1.61 7.51 1.40
CA GLY A 83 1.66 7.25 -0.04
C GLY A 83 1.42 5.80 -0.48
N LEU A 84 1.25 4.82 0.45
CA LEU A 84 0.78 3.48 0.10
C LEU A 84 -0.76 3.39 0.00
N GLY A 85 -1.46 4.38 0.53
CA GLY A 85 -2.93 4.39 0.56
C GLY A 85 -3.53 3.36 1.52
N TYR A 86 -4.87 3.30 1.58
CA TYR A 86 -5.60 2.34 2.41
C TYR A 86 -5.07 2.26 3.86
N TYR A 87 -5.01 3.38 4.52
CA TYR A 87 -4.38 3.57 5.84
C TYR A 87 -4.95 2.68 6.97
N ALA A 88 -6.15 2.13 6.79
CA ALA A 88 -6.65 1.08 7.68
C ALA A 88 -5.71 -0.13 7.75
N ARG A 89 -4.95 -0.41 6.67
CA ARG A 89 -3.92 -1.46 6.69
C ARG A 89 -2.80 -1.14 7.68
N ALA A 90 -2.33 0.11 7.70
CA ALA A 90 -1.28 0.54 8.64
C ALA A 90 -1.74 0.45 10.10
N ARG A 91 -2.97 0.87 10.40
CA ARG A 91 -3.55 0.73 11.74
C ARG A 91 -3.69 -0.73 12.16
N ASN A 92 -4.22 -1.56 11.27
CA ASN A 92 -4.33 -2.99 11.53
C ASN A 92 -2.97 -3.67 11.65
N LEU A 93 -1.99 -3.27 10.82
CA LEU A 93 -0.60 -3.73 10.92
C LEU A 93 -0.02 -3.41 12.31
N HIS A 94 -0.19 -2.19 12.78
CA HIS A 94 0.31 -1.77 14.08
C HIS A 94 -0.43 -2.48 15.25
N ALA A 95 -1.75 -2.60 15.16
CA ALA A 95 -2.53 -3.36 16.16
C ALA A 95 -2.13 -4.85 16.19
N CYS A 96 -1.91 -5.45 15.02
CA CYS A 96 -1.43 -6.81 14.88
C CYS A 96 -0.01 -6.98 15.47
N ALA A 97 0.90 -6.04 15.19
CA ALA A 97 2.25 -6.07 15.74
C ALA A 97 2.24 -6.08 17.28
N ARG A 98 1.40 -5.24 17.91
CA ARG A 98 1.26 -5.23 19.37
C ARG A 98 0.74 -6.56 19.92
N GLN A 99 -0.20 -7.18 19.24
CA GLN A 99 -0.74 -8.47 19.65
C GLN A 99 0.30 -9.59 19.49
N LEU A 100 1.05 -9.59 18.38
CA LEU A 100 2.14 -10.54 18.14
C LEU A 100 3.26 -10.39 19.17
N ALA A 101 3.69 -9.17 19.48
CA ALA A 101 4.70 -8.91 20.50
C ALA A 101 4.25 -9.41 21.89
N ALA A 102 2.97 -9.20 22.24
CA ALA A 102 2.41 -9.67 23.50
C ALA A 102 2.27 -11.20 23.58
N SER A 103 2.07 -11.89 22.45
CA SER A 103 1.91 -13.35 22.38
C SER A 103 3.22 -14.12 22.14
N GLY A 104 4.36 -13.43 22.05
CA GLY A 104 5.67 -14.04 21.84
C GLY A 104 5.97 -14.41 20.38
N GLY A 105 5.27 -13.83 19.40
CA GLY A 105 5.58 -13.96 17.98
C GLY A 105 4.45 -14.49 17.12
N PHE A 106 4.80 -14.91 15.91
CA PHE A 106 3.83 -15.38 14.91
C PHE A 106 3.35 -16.82 15.16
N PRO A 107 2.04 -17.06 15.23
CA PRO A 107 1.52 -18.43 15.23
C PRO A 107 1.79 -19.08 13.86
N ARG A 108 1.98 -20.41 13.86
CA ARG A 108 2.24 -21.18 12.63
C ARG A 108 0.96 -21.65 11.93
N ASP A 109 -0.11 -21.78 12.72
CA ASP A 109 -1.39 -22.24 12.23
C ASP A 109 -2.14 -21.15 11.44
N PRO A 110 -2.64 -21.43 10.22
CA PRO A 110 -3.41 -20.46 9.43
C PRO A 110 -4.67 -19.91 10.13
N ALA A 111 -5.35 -20.71 10.95
CA ALA A 111 -6.54 -20.26 11.66
C ALA A 111 -6.17 -19.24 12.77
N ALA A 112 -5.11 -19.52 13.52
CA ALA A 112 -4.59 -18.60 14.52
C ALA A 112 -4.04 -17.28 13.89
N LEU A 113 -3.36 -17.36 12.74
CA LEU A 113 -2.96 -16.18 11.97
C LEU A 113 -4.17 -15.35 11.56
N ARG A 114 -5.24 -15.99 11.10
CA ARG A 114 -6.47 -15.31 10.65
C ARG A 114 -7.20 -14.56 11.77
N ALA A 115 -7.02 -14.95 13.02
CA ALA A 115 -7.60 -14.27 14.18
C ALA A 115 -6.96 -12.91 14.48
N LEU A 116 -5.77 -12.64 13.91
CA LEU A 116 -5.03 -11.39 14.14
C LEU A 116 -5.61 -10.20 13.35
N PRO A 117 -5.51 -8.96 13.87
CA PRO A 117 -6.01 -7.78 13.22
C PRO A 117 -5.49 -7.58 11.79
N GLY A 118 -6.39 -7.43 10.82
CA GLY A 118 -6.04 -7.16 9.42
C GLY A 118 -5.48 -8.35 8.64
N ILE A 119 -5.41 -9.54 9.23
CA ILE A 119 -5.00 -10.76 8.56
C ILE A 119 -6.24 -11.51 8.04
N GLY A 120 -6.45 -11.43 6.72
CA GLY A 120 -7.49 -12.20 6.04
C GLY A 120 -7.03 -13.61 5.64
N ALA A 121 -7.93 -14.40 5.08
CA ALA A 121 -7.66 -15.77 4.67
C ALA A 121 -6.44 -15.90 3.73
N TYR A 122 -6.29 -14.98 2.77
CA TYR A 122 -5.14 -14.93 1.88
C TYR A 122 -3.82 -14.70 2.63
N THR A 123 -3.75 -13.61 3.43
CA THR A 123 -2.51 -13.26 4.15
C THR A 123 -2.12 -14.35 5.15
N ALA A 124 -3.09 -14.95 5.85
CA ALA A 124 -2.84 -16.06 6.75
C ALA A 124 -2.22 -17.25 6.01
N ALA A 125 -2.79 -17.65 4.85
CA ALA A 125 -2.27 -18.73 4.04
C ALA A 125 -0.88 -18.41 3.46
N ALA A 126 -0.65 -17.15 3.02
CA ALA A 126 0.64 -16.75 2.48
C ALA A 126 1.76 -16.81 3.55
N VAL A 127 1.51 -16.24 4.74
CA VAL A 127 2.46 -16.30 5.85
C VAL A 127 2.70 -17.74 6.28
N ALA A 128 1.65 -18.55 6.43
CA ALA A 128 1.77 -19.95 6.84
C ALA A 128 2.57 -20.79 5.83
N ALA A 129 2.30 -20.62 4.53
CA ALA A 129 3.03 -21.38 3.50
C ALA A 129 4.48 -20.92 3.35
N ILE A 130 4.72 -19.60 3.28
CA ILE A 130 6.04 -19.04 2.93
C ILE A 130 6.98 -19.04 4.14
N ALA A 131 6.50 -18.61 5.32
CA ALA A 131 7.34 -18.50 6.49
C ALA A 131 7.46 -19.82 7.28
N PHE A 132 6.43 -20.65 7.25
CA PHE A 132 6.36 -21.84 8.10
C PHE A 132 6.25 -23.16 7.36
N GLY A 133 6.18 -23.14 6.03
CA GLY A 133 6.10 -24.35 5.21
C GLY A 133 4.77 -25.11 5.36
N ALA A 134 3.70 -24.43 5.82
CA ALA A 134 2.40 -25.07 5.93
C ALA A 134 1.87 -25.46 4.54
N PRO A 135 1.28 -26.67 4.40
CA PRO A 135 0.76 -27.16 3.11
C PRO A 135 -0.58 -26.48 2.79
N VAL A 136 -0.54 -25.21 2.44
CA VAL A 136 -1.68 -24.39 2.04
C VAL A 136 -1.32 -23.53 0.83
N VAL A 137 -2.25 -23.35 -0.10
CA VAL A 137 -2.07 -22.46 -1.26
C VAL A 137 -2.81 -21.16 -1.01
N PRO A 138 -2.11 -20.02 -0.89
CA PRO A 138 -2.77 -18.72 -0.79
C PRO A 138 -3.39 -18.33 -2.14
N VAL A 139 -4.66 -17.91 -2.12
CA VAL A 139 -5.42 -17.61 -3.33
C VAL A 139 -5.73 -16.12 -3.37
N ASP A 140 -4.98 -15.39 -4.21
CA ASP A 140 -5.24 -14.00 -4.59
C ASP A 140 -5.90 -13.91 -5.97
N GLY A 141 -6.12 -12.71 -6.47
CA GLY A 141 -6.68 -12.51 -7.81
C GLY A 141 -5.81 -13.05 -8.96
N ASN A 142 -4.50 -13.23 -8.77
CA ASN A 142 -3.62 -13.85 -9.73
C ASN A 142 -3.81 -15.36 -9.73
N VAL A 143 -3.86 -15.97 -8.55
CA VAL A 143 -4.09 -17.41 -8.39
C VAL A 143 -5.51 -17.77 -8.83
N GLU A 144 -6.55 -16.97 -8.49
CA GLU A 144 -7.92 -17.13 -9.04
C GLU A 144 -7.89 -17.19 -10.57
N ARG A 145 -7.17 -16.29 -11.23
CA ARG A 145 -7.04 -16.24 -12.70
C ARG A 145 -6.31 -17.45 -13.26
N ILE A 146 -5.19 -17.84 -12.67
CA ILE A 146 -4.42 -19.00 -13.10
C ILE A 146 -5.28 -20.25 -13.00
N VAL A 147 -5.90 -20.48 -11.86
CA VAL A 147 -6.74 -21.65 -11.60
C VAL A 147 -7.96 -21.67 -12.53
N ALA A 148 -8.62 -20.53 -12.73
CA ALA A 148 -9.74 -20.43 -13.65
C ALA A 148 -9.34 -20.83 -15.08
N ARG A 149 -8.18 -20.40 -15.55
CA ARG A 149 -7.66 -20.73 -16.88
C ARG A 149 -7.21 -22.18 -17.00
N VAL A 150 -6.45 -22.63 -16.03
CA VAL A 150 -5.91 -24.01 -16.00
C VAL A 150 -7.01 -25.03 -16.02
N PHE A 151 -8.04 -24.87 -15.21
CA PHE A 151 -9.15 -25.81 -15.10
C PHE A 151 -10.37 -25.45 -15.99
N GLY A 152 -10.30 -24.37 -16.75
CA GLY A 152 -11.39 -23.94 -17.64
C GLY A 152 -12.66 -23.58 -16.89
N VAL A 153 -12.58 -22.93 -15.73
CA VAL A 153 -13.75 -22.55 -14.91
C VAL A 153 -14.44 -21.35 -15.53
N ALA A 154 -15.59 -21.59 -16.14
CA ALA A 154 -16.39 -20.58 -16.82
C ALA A 154 -17.37 -19.84 -15.91
N GLU A 155 -17.62 -20.34 -14.72
CA GLU A 155 -18.45 -19.67 -13.70
C GLU A 155 -17.89 -18.28 -13.36
N PRO A 156 -18.73 -17.21 -13.38
CA PRO A 156 -18.24 -15.85 -13.14
C PRO A 156 -17.82 -15.62 -11.67
N LEU A 157 -16.78 -14.78 -11.48
CA LEU A 157 -16.46 -14.20 -10.18
C LEU A 157 -17.54 -13.16 -9.78
N PRO A 158 -17.94 -13.08 -8.49
CA PRO A 158 -17.32 -13.75 -7.32
C PRO A 158 -17.84 -15.17 -7.02
N GLY A 159 -18.86 -15.68 -7.73
CA GLY A 159 -19.49 -16.99 -7.44
C GLY A 159 -18.48 -18.13 -7.44
N ALA A 160 -17.59 -18.16 -8.44
CA ALA A 160 -16.58 -19.21 -8.60
C ALA A 160 -15.50 -19.28 -7.50
N ARG A 161 -15.38 -18.30 -6.59
CA ARG A 161 -14.23 -18.21 -5.65
C ARG A 161 -14.01 -19.46 -4.82
N SER A 162 -15.04 -20.01 -4.21
CA SER A 162 -14.92 -21.20 -3.38
C SER A 162 -14.42 -22.41 -4.19
N ARG A 163 -14.92 -22.57 -5.41
CA ARG A 163 -14.48 -23.62 -6.35
C ARG A 163 -13.01 -23.41 -6.76
N LEU A 164 -12.63 -22.19 -7.10
CA LEU A 164 -11.25 -21.87 -7.48
C LEU A 164 -10.28 -22.11 -6.31
N ALA A 165 -10.67 -21.75 -5.10
CA ALA A 165 -9.88 -22.02 -3.90
C ALA A 165 -9.70 -23.54 -3.67
N ALA A 166 -10.76 -24.34 -3.79
CA ALA A 166 -10.67 -25.80 -3.66
C ALA A 166 -9.76 -26.40 -4.72
N LEU A 167 -9.85 -25.96 -5.98
CA LEU A 167 -8.98 -26.41 -7.06
C LEU A 167 -7.50 -26.03 -6.82
N ALA A 168 -7.24 -24.83 -6.28
CA ALA A 168 -5.91 -24.42 -5.90
C ALA A 168 -5.32 -25.31 -4.80
N GLN A 169 -6.08 -25.64 -3.76
CA GLN A 169 -5.64 -26.60 -2.73
C GLN A 169 -5.37 -28.00 -3.32
N GLY A 170 -6.07 -28.38 -4.38
CA GLY A 170 -5.86 -29.65 -5.08
C GLY A 170 -4.43 -29.89 -5.59
N PHE A 171 -3.63 -28.82 -5.82
CA PHE A 171 -2.22 -28.95 -6.16
C PHE A 171 -1.39 -29.61 -5.05
N LEU A 172 -1.80 -29.49 -3.80
CA LEU A 172 -1.16 -30.14 -2.66
C LEU A 172 -1.33 -31.68 -2.65
N GLY A 173 -2.14 -32.24 -3.53
CA GLY A 173 -2.13 -33.66 -3.85
C GLY A 173 -0.80 -34.12 -4.44
N GLN A 174 0.00 -33.24 -5.02
CA GLN A 174 1.30 -33.54 -5.60
C GLN A 174 2.43 -33.39 -4.57
N ALA A 175 3.32 -34.38 -4.49
CA ALA A 175 4.45 -34.37 -3.54
C ALA A 175 5.34 -33.15 -3.66
N ALA A 176 5.60 -32.70 -4.89
CA ALA A 176 6.44 -31.51 -5.14
C ALA A 176 5.88 -30.23 -4.51
N ALA A 177 4.56 -30.01 -4.58
CA ALA A 177 3.92 -28.84 -3.95
C ALA A 177 3.96 -28.93 -2.42
N ARG A 178 3.77 -30.13 -1.85
CA ARG A 178 3.85 -30.34 -0.40
C ARG A 178 5.26 -30.20 0.15
N ALA A 179 6.26 -30.60 -0.60
CA ALA A 179 7.66 -30.49 -0.19
C ALA A 179 8.17 -29.04 -0.14
N ARG A 180 7.60 -28.15 -0.98
CA ARG A 180 8.03 -26.75 -1.12
C ARG A 180 6.81 -25.80 -1.21
N PRO A 181 5.92 -25.76 -0.19
CA PRO A 181 4.66 -25.04 -0.31
C PRO A 181 4.85 -23.52 -0.42
N GLY A 182 5.84 -22.94 0.26
CA GLY A 182 6.19 -21.53 0.15
C GLY A 182 6.71 -21.14 -1.23
N ASP A 183 7.59 -21.96 -1.82
CA ASP A 183 8.06 -21.75 -3.18
C ASP A 183 6.96 -21.95 -4.21
N PHE A 184 6.08 -22.93 -4.01
CA PHE A 184 4.94 -23.17 -4.88
C PHE A 184 3.96 -21.99 -4.87
N ALA A 185 3.69 -21.40 -3.70
CA ALA A 185 2.88 -20.19 -3.58
C ALA A 185 3.52 -19.01 -4.33
N GLN A 186 4.80 -18.76 -4.10
CA GLN A 186 5.53 -17.69 -4.77
C GLN A 186 5.65 -17.90 -6.29
N ALA A 187 5.79 -19.16 -6.73
CA ALA A 187 5.79 -19.52 -8.13
C ALA A 187 4.46 -19.19 -8.83
N LEU A 188 3.33 -19.43 -8.17
CA LEU A 188 2.01 -19.01 -8.67
C LEU A 188 1.90 -17.48 -8.76
N PHE A 189 2.41 -16.76 -7.77
CA PHE A 189 2.42 -15.29 -7.81
C PHE A 189 3.26 -14.76 -8.98
N ASP A 190 4.42 -15.35 -9.23
CA ASP A 190 5.29 -14.93 -10.33
C ASP A 190 4.74 -15.30 -11.69
N LEU A 191 4.17 -16.51 -11.82
CA LEU A 191 3.48 -16.92 -13.03
C LEU A 191 2.33 -15.95 -13.35
N GLY A 192 1.55 -15.55 -12.35
CA GLY A 192 0.45 -14.61 -12.51
C GLY A 192 0.89 -13.19 -12.85
N ALA A 193 2.02 -12.75 -12.29
CA ALA A 193 2.51 -11.41 -12.52
C ALA A 193 3.24 -11.25 -13.86
N GLY A 194 3.96 -12.26 -14.33
CA GLY A 194 4.84 -12.17 -15.50
C GLY A 194 4.35 -12.90 -16.75
N VAL A 195 3.68 -14.04 -16.59
CA VAL A 195 3.33 -14.92 -17.71
C VAL A 195 1.83 -15.00 -17.90
N CYS A 196 1.09 -15.49 -16.91
CA CYS A 196 -0.37 -15.64 -16.98
C CYS A 196 -1.06 -14.32 -16.60
N THR A 197 -0.74 -13.23 -17.30
CA THR A 197 -1.26 -11.88 -17.06
C THR A 197 -2.75 -11.75 -17.40
N SER A 198 -3.40 -10.69 -16.91
CA SER A 198 -4.85 -10.49 -17.10
C SER A 198 -5.22 -10.20 -18.56
N ARG A 199 -4.32 -9.55 -19.29
CA ARG A 199 -4.48 -9.25 -20.74
C ARG A 199 -3.27 -9.78 -21.48
N ARG A 200 -3.48 -10.39 -22.65
CA ARG A 200 -2.43 -10.93 -23.53
C ARG A 200 -1.40 -11.79 -22.75
N PRO A 201 -1.82 -12.91 -22.10
CA PRO A 201 -0.90 -13.77 -21.39
C PRO A 201 0.14 -14.37 -22.34
N ALA A 202 1.38 -14.48 -21.85
CA ALA A 202 2.50 -15.03 -22.60
C ALA A 202 2.51 -16.57 -22.52
N CYS A 203 1.48 -17.24 -23.06
CA CYS A 203 1.28 -18.69 -22.96
C CYS A 203 2.45 -19.49 -23.53
N ALA A 204 3.17 -18.95 -24.52
CA ALA A 204 4.38 -19.57 -25.07
C ALA A 204 5.50 -19.80 -24.02
N LEU A 205 5.54 -18.98 -22.96
CA LEU A 205 6.52 -19.07 -21.88
C LEU A 205 6.01 -19.84 -20.65
N CYS A 206 4.75 -20.31 -20.71
CA CYS A 206 4.11 -20.95 -19.56
C CYS A 206 4.63 -22.38 -19.33
N PRO A 207 5.04 -22.74 -18.10
CA PRO A 207 5.53 -24.09 -17.80
C PRO A 207 4.43 -25.17 -17.95
N TRP A 208 3.17 -24.77 -18.08
CA TRP A 208 2.01 -25.65 -18.24
C TRP A 208 1.44 -25.68 -19.65
N ARG A 209 2.09 -25.04 -20.62
CA ARG A 209 1.62 -24.97 -22.02
C ARG A 209 1.38 -26.37 -22.62
N ALA A 210 2.31 -27.29 -22.43
CA ALA A 210 2.21 -28.63 -23.00
C ALA A 210 1.25 -29.50 -22.15
N GLY A 211 -0.05 -29.42 -22.46
CA GLY A 211 -1.06 -30.35 -21.90
C GLY A 211 -1.60 -30.03 -20.51
N GLY A 212 -1.38 -28.81 -19.99
CA GLY A 212 -1.79 -28.47 -18.63
C GLY A 212 -2.81 -27.33 -18.47
N CYS A 213 -3.20 -26.61 -19.54
CA CYS A 213 -4.08 -25.46 -19.44
C CYS A 213 -5.31 -25.59 -20.34
N ALA A 214 -6.49 -25.74 -19.75
CA ALA A 214 -7.75 -25.89 -20.50
C ALA A 214 -8.10 -24.62 -21.29
N ALA A 215 -7.81 -23.44 -20.77
CA ALA A 215 -8.10 -22.17 -21.47
C ALA A 215 -7.21 -21.98 -22.69
N GLU A 216 -5.94 -22.34 -22.62
CA GLU A 216 -5.02 -22.26 -23.77
C GLU A 216 -5.44 -23.25 -24.86
N ALA A 217 -5.76 -24.49 -24.51
CA ALA A 217 -6.24 -25.50 -25.44
C ALA A 217 -7.53 -25.12 -26.16
N ARG A 218 -8.35 -24.23 -25.58
CA ARG A 218 -9.62 -23.76 -26.14
C ARG A 218 -9.55 -22.33 -26.72
N GLY A 219 -8.42 -21.64 -26.62
CA GLY A 219 -8.32 -20.22 -27.00
C GLY A 219 -9.09 -19.26 -26.08
N GLU A 220 -9.41 -19.65 -24.85
CA GLU A 220 -10.24 -18.89 -23.90
C GLU A 220 -9.44 -18.09 -22.88
N GLN A 221 -8.11 -18.01 -22.97
CA GLN A 221 -7.25 -17.39 -21.96
C GLN A 221 -7.53 -15.90 -21.72
N ASP A 222 -8.04 -15.17 -22.70
CA ASP A 222 -8.38 -13.75 -22.55
C ASP A 222 -9.77 -13.54 -21.93
N SER A 223 -10.67 -14.55 -22.01
CA SER A 223 -12.03 -14.50 -21.47
C SER A 223 -12.12 -14.98 -20.00
N LEU A 224 -11.11 -15.69 -19.49
CA LEU A 224 -11.11 -16.27 -18.15
C LEU A 224 -10.14 -15.51 -17.20
N PRO A 225 -10.54 -15.33 -15.92
CA PRO A 225 -11.83 -15.64 -15.31
C PRO A 225 -12.93 -14.70 -15.76
N ARG A 226 -14.13 -15.20 -15.99
CA ARG A 226 -15.31 -14.38 -16.23
C ARG A 226 -15.66 -13.59 -14.98
N ARG A 227 -16.25 -12.41 -15.16
CA ARG A 227 -16.69 -11.54 -14.07
C ARG A 227 -18.11 -11.06 -14.32
N VAL A 228 -18.91 -11.02 -13.26
CA VAL A 228 -20.19 -10.32 -13.31
C VAL A 228 -19.91 -8.84 -13.61
N ALA A 229 -20.72 -8.24 -14.47
CA ALA A 229 -20.62 -6.81 -14.77
C ALA A 229 -20.68 -5.99 -13.48
N LYS A 230 -19.74 -5.06 -13.32
CA LYS A 230 -19.75 -4.17 -12.15
C LYS A 230 -20.94 -3.23 -12.25
N ARG A 231 -21.72 -3.13 -11.19
CA ARG A 231 -22.73 -2.07 -11.06
C ARG A 231 -22.03 -0.71 -11.19
N ALA A 232 -22.73 0.26 -11.79
CA ALA A 232 -22.26 1.64 -11.82
C ALA A 232 -21.95 2.10 -10.38
N ARG A 233 -20.82 2.79 -10.21
CA ARG A 233 -20.46 3.32 -8.90
C ARG A 233 -21.34 4.52 -8.60
N PRO A 234 -21.92 4.64 -7.40
CA PRO A 234 -22.57 5.84 -6.98
C PRO A 234 -21.67 7.06 -7.14
N HIS A 235 -22.22 8.16 -7.58
CA HIS A 235 -21.51 9.44 -7.64
C HIS A 235 -21.86 10.26 -6.39
N ARG A 236 -20.87 10.90 -5.79
CA ARG A 236 -21.03 11.73 -4.60
C ARG A 236 -20.41 13.10 -4.80
N HIS A 237 -20.91 14.06 -4.07
CA HIS A 237 -20.46 15.44 -4.07
C HIS A 237 -20.10 15.88 -2.65
N GLY A 238 -19.02 16.66 -2.55
CA GLY A 238 -18.57 17.29 -1.32
C GLY A 238 -18.13 18.72 -1.56
N ALA A 239 -18.26 19.57 -0.56
CA ALA A 239 -17.66 20.90 -0.55
C ALA A 239 -16.61 20.95 0.58
N HIS A 240 -15.44 21.50 0.28
CA HIS A 240 -14.32 21.61 1.21
C HIS A 240 -13.88 23.06 1.36
N PHE A 241 -13.23 23.38 2.47
CA PHE A 241 -12.89 24.73 2.88
C PHE A 241 -11.39 24.86 3.10
N LEU A 242 -10.73 25.68 2.29
CA LEU A 242 -9.35 26.08 2.44
C LEU A 242 -9.30 27.41 3.22
N LEU A 243 -8.98 27.35 4.49
CA LEU A 243 -8.73 28.54 5.30
C LEU A 243 -7.24 28.77 5.41
N ALA A 244 -6.77 29.89 4.86
CA ALA A 244 -5.39 30.33 4.94
C ALA A 244 -5.19 31.36 6.06
N ASP A 245 -4.05 31.30 6.70
CA ASP A 245 -3.59 32.31 7.64
C ASP A 245 -2.41 33.09 6.99
N PRO A 246 -2.66 34.28 6.47
CA PRO A 246 -1.60 35.10 5.84
C PRO A 246 -0.47 35.48 6.79
N ALA A 247 -0.75 35.60 8.10
CA ALA A 247 0.26 36.00 9.09
C ALA A 247 1.31 34.90 9.34
N THR A 248 0.93 33.61 9.16
CA THR A 248 1.84 32.48 9.41
C THR A 248 2.16 31.68 8.15
N GLY A 249 1.50 31.94 7.02
CA GLY A 249 1.62 31.19 5.77
C GLY A 249 1.09 29.74 5.90
N ARG A 250 0.19 29.48 6.84
CA ARG A 250 -0.34 28.14 7.13
C ARG A 250 -1.77 27.99 6.67
N ILE A 251 -2.20 26.76 6.46
CA ILE A 251 -3.58 26.39 6.15
C ILE A 251 -4.14 25.52 7.26
N LEU A 252 -5.46 25.62 7.48
CA LEU A 252 -6.18 24.85 8.48
C LEU A 252 -6.53 23.46 7.97
N LEU A 253 -6.18 22.44 8.75
CA LEU A 253 -6.56 21.07 8.54
C LEU A 253 -7.37 20.55 9.73
N ARG A 254 -8.17 19.52 9.48
CA ARG A 254 -8.91 18.80 10.51
C ARG A 254 -8.60 17.32 10.44
N ARG A 255 -8.48 16.66 11.59
CA ARG A 255 -8.37 15.20 11.67
C ARG A 255 -9.76 14.58 11.66
N ARG A 256 -9.99 13.67 10.75
CA ARG A 256 -11.26 12.91 10.67
C ARG A 256 -11.41 12.00 11.89
N PRO A 257 -12.66 11.72 12.32
CA PRO A 257 -12.92 10.69 13.32
C PRO A 257 -12.25 9.34 12.95
N PRO A 258 -11.88 8.51 13.94
CA PRO A 258 -11.13 7.27 13.69
C PRO A 258 -11.81 6.26 12.76
N GLY A 259 -13.15 6.27 12.72
CA GLY A 259 -13.94 5.33 11.92
C GLY A 259 -14.19 5.78 10.49
N GLY A 260 -14.63 4.84 9.64
CA GLY A 260 -15.07 5.12 8.28
C GLY A 260 -13.95 5.41 7.27
N LEU A 261 -14.36 5.90 6.11
CA LEU A 261 -13.46 6.17 4.99
C LEU A 261 -12.52 7.34 5.33
N LEU A 262 -11.23 7.17 5.13
CA LEU A 262 -10.17 8.11 5.50
C LEU A 262 -10.15 8.46 7.01
N GLY A 263 -10.73 7.60 7.86
CA GLY A 263 -10.78 7.83 9.30
C GLY A 263 -9.39 8.04 9.91
N GLY A 264 -9.27 9.00 10.85
CA GLY A 264 -8.02 9.36 11.51
C GLY A 264 -7.02 10.14 10.65
N MET A 265 -7.32 10.34 9.35
CA MET A 265 -6.46 11.14 8.46
C MET A 265 -6.79 12.63 8.54
N LEU A 266 -5.83 13.43 8.11
CA LEU A 266 -6.05 14.86 7.92
C LEU A 266 -6.88 15.12 6.66
N GLU A 267 -7.69 16.16 6.71
CA GLU A 267 -8.49 16.66 5.61
C GLU A 267 -8.58 18.18 5.62
N LEU A 268 -8.90 18.78 4.49
CA LEU A 268 -9.51 20.11 4.49
C LEU A 268 -10.91 19.98 5.09
N PRO A 269 -11.33 20.85 6.04
CA PRO A 269 -12.68 20.83 6.57
C PRO A 269 -13.70 20.82 5.45
N GLY A 270 -14.81 20.13 5.62
CA GLY A 270 -15.80 20.02 4.55
C GLY A 270 -17.12 19.44 5.01
N THR A 271 -18.04 19.37 4.06
CA THR A 271 -19.38 18.82 4.21
C THR A 271 -19.39 17.29 4.25
N PRO A 272 -20.46 16.65 4.68
CA PRO A 272 -20.74 15.26 4.36
C PRO A 272 -20.79 15.02 2.85
N TRP A 273 -20.38 13.83 2.40
CA TRP A 273 -20.43 13.45 0.98
C TRP A 273 -21.77 12.80 0.65
N ARG A 274 -22.55 13.41 -0.25
CA ARG A 274 -23.91 13.00 -0.62
C ARG A 274 -24.07 12.84 -2.15
N THR A 275 -25.17 12.26 -2.58
CA THR A 275 -25.46 12.03 -4.01
C THR A 275 -25.88 13.30 -4.75
N ALA A 276 -26.52 14.25 -4.06
CA ALA A 276 -26.86 15.55 -4.65
C ALA A 276 -25.70 16.55 -4.50
N PRO A 277 -25.45 17.41 -5.49
CA PRO A 277 -24.51 18.53 -5.37
C PRO A 277 -24.86 19.43 -4.17
N TRP A 278 -23.86 20.15 -3.67
CA TRP A 278 -24.04 21.14 -2.61
C TRP A 278 -24.30 22.51 -3.22
N GLU A 279 -25.40 23.12 -2.85
CA GLU A 279 -25.67 24.53 -3.14
C GLU A 279 -24.75 25.41 -2.27
N ARG A 280 -24.32 26.56 -2.82
CA ARG A 280 -23.36 27.43 -2.14
C ARG A 280 -23.73 27.77 -0.71
N ASN A 281 -24.94 28.29 -0.50
CA ASN A 281 -25.39 28.76 0.81
C ASN A 281 -25.48 27.60 1.82
N GLU A 282 -25.95 26.45 1.37
CA GLU A 282 -26.00 25.24 2.17
C GLU A 282 -24.59 24.74 2.52
N ALA A 283 -23.67 24.68 1.57
CA ALA A 283 -22.29 24.29 1.81
C ALA A 283 -21.60 25.20 2.84
N LEU A 284 -21.80 26.51 2.75
CA LEU A 284 -21.17 27.49 3.64
C LEU A 284 -21.61 27.37 5.10
N THR A 285 -22.75 26.75 5.42
CA THR A 285 -23.13 26.45 6.81
C THR A 285 -22.19 25.47 7.49
N HIS A 286 -21.43 24.70 6.70
CA HIS A 286 -20.39 23.77 7.18
C HIS A 286 -18.99 24.36 7.23
N ALA A 287 -18.83 25.62 6.83
CA ALA A 287 -17.53 26.29 6.85
C ALA A 287 -17.01 26.46 8.29
N PRO A 288 -15.69 26.35 8.53
CA PRO A 288 -15.12 26.53 9.87
C PRO A 288 -15.49 27.86 10.52
N TRP A 289 -15.61 28.91 9.71
CA TRP A 289 -16.10 30.25 10.08
C TRP A 289 -17.05 30.75 8.99
N PRO A 290 -18.36 30.56 9.13
CA PRO A 290 -19.32 30.93 8.09
C PRO A 290 -19.32 32.43 7.72
N GLY A 291 -18.93 33.30 8.66
CA GLY A 291 -18.89 34.75 8.45
C GLY A 291 -17.71 35.27 7.63
N LEU A 292 -16.75 34.42 7.23
CA LEU A 292 -15.63 34.83 6.37
C LEU A 292 -16.08 34.95 4.89
N PRO A 293 -15.40 35.78 4.10
CA PRO A 293 -15.70 35.97 2.67
C PRO A 293 -15.22 34.76 1.83
N TRP A 294 -15.91 33.64 1.95
CA TRP A 294 -15.61 32.43 1.21
C TRP A 294 -15.88 32.62 -0.29
N ARG A 295 -14.86 32.42 -1.13
CA ARG A 295 -15.01 32.38 -2.58
C ARG A 295 -14.91 30.93 -3.09
N LEU A 296 -15.70 30.61 -4.09
CA LEU A 296 -15.57 29.34 -4.81
C LEU A 296 -14.30 29.40 -5.66
N VAL A 297 -13.44 28.39 -5.52
CA VAL A 297 -12.29 28.18 -6.40
C VAL A 297 -12.83 27.53 -7.69
N PRO A 298 -12.52 28.05 -8.88
CA PRO A 298 -12.96 27.49 -10.15
C PRO A 298 -12.50 26.03 -10.32
N GLY A 299 -13.36 25.20 -10.91
CA GLY A 299 -13.05 23.77 -11.15
C GLY A 299 -13.60 22.83 -10.08
N THR A 300 -13.30 21.56 -10.27
CA THR A 300 -13.76 20.46 -9.38
C THR A 300 -12.65 19.45 -9.24
N ALA A 301 -12.34 19.05 -8.02
CA ALA A 301 -11.38 18.00 -7.73
C ALA A 301 -12.11 16.64 -7.73
N ALA A 302 -11.88 15.80 -8.74
CA ALA A 302 -12.50 14.50 -8.84
C ALA A 302 -11.62 13.39 -8.27
N HIS A 303 -12.21 12.42 -7.54
CA HIS A 303 -11.50 11.25 -7.01
C HIS A 303 -12.34 9.98 -7.10
N GLY A 304 -11.74 8.89 -7.57
CA GLY A 304 -12.36 7.57 -7.62
C GLY A 304 -12.00 6.72 -6.40
N PHE A 305 -12.98 6.42 -5.54
CA PHE A 305 -12.84 5.39 -4.51
C PHE A 305 -13.28 4.02 -5.05
N THR A 306 -13.02 2.96 -4.30
CA THR A 306 -13.40 1.60 -4.69
C THR A 306 -14.92 1.46 -4.89
N HIS A 307 -15.73 2.14 -4.06
CA HIS A 307 -17.17 1.96 -3.99
C HIS A 307 -17.98 3.12 -4.58
N PHE A 308 -17.38 4.28 -4.84
CA PHE A 308 -18.04 5.45 -5.42
C PHE A 308 -17.03 6.39 -6.08
N THR A 309 -17.50 7.34 -6.87
CA THR A 309 -16.74 8.50 -7.35
C THR A 309 -17.14 9.72 -6.56
N LEU A 310 -16.20 10.65 -6.35
CA LEU A 310 -16.40 11.88 -5.57
C LEU A 310 -15.95 13.08 -6.35
N ASP A 311 -16.83 14.05 -6.51
CA ASP A 311 -16.52 15.40 -6.99
C ASP A 311 -16.53 16.36 -5.80
N MET A 312 -15.48 17.16 -5.69
CA MET A 312 -15.25 18.06 -4.57
C MET A 312 -15.11 19.50 -5.08
N GLN A 313 -15.99 20.37 -4.60
CA GLN A 313 -15.86 21.81 -4.72
C GLN A 313 -14.92 22.34 -3.64
N LEU A 314 -14.18 23.41 -3.93
CA LEU A 314 -13.30 24.07 -2.97
C LEU A 314 -13.74 25.50 -2.78
N TYR A 315 -13.94 25.89 -1.53
CA TYR A 315 -14.12 27.26 -1.11
C TYR A 315 -12.87 27.73 -0.37
N ALA A 316 -12.39 28.91 -0.68
CA ALA A 316 -11.20 29.49 -0.06
C ALA A 316 -11.50 30.81 0.63
N ALA A 317 -10.91 31.00 1.79
CA ALA A 317 -10.92 32.26 2.53
C ALA A 317 -9.58 32.44 3.28
N ALA A 318 -9.30 33.68 3.64
CA ALA A 318 -8.16 34.02 4.49
C ALA A 318 -8.65 34.57 5.84
N LEU A 319 -7.88 34.29 6.89
CA LEU A 319 -8.11 34.94 8.18
C LEU A 319 -7.87 36.43 8.09
N PRO A 320 -8.69 37.27 8.74
CA PRO A 320 -8.44 38.72 8.83
C PRO A 320 -7.17 38.99 9.64
N ALA A 321 -6.57 40.14 9.41
CA ALA A 321 -5.49 40.65 10.25
C ALA A 321 -6.02 41.07 11.64
N GLY A 322 -5.13 41.15 12.62
CA GLY A 322 -5.40 41.66 13.95
C GLY A 322 -6.16 40.68 14.89
N PRO A 323 -6.84 41.21 15.91
CA PRO A 323 -7.41 40.41 17.03
C PRO A 323 -8.39 39.35 16.62
N ALA A 324 -9.21 39.61 15.60
CA ALA A 324 -10.17 38.61 15.10
C ALA A 324 -9.48 37.36 14.51
N GLY A 325 -8.38 37.56 13.78
CA GLY A 325 -7.57 36.44 13.26
C GLY A 325 -6.84 35.69 14.38
N GLU A 326 -6.38 36.38 15.41
CA GLU A 326 -5.76 35.75 16.59
C GLU A 326 -6.75 34.91 17.38
N ALA A 327 -7.96 35.42 17.59
CA ALA A 327 -9.04 34.70 18.23
C ALA A 327 -9.39 33.42 17.47
N ALA A 328 -9.49 33.47 16.13
CA ALA A 328 -9.74 32.32 15.30
C ALA A 328 -8.58 31.27 15.37
N ARG A 329 -7.34 31.71 15.34
CA ARG A 329 -6.15 30.84 15.54
C ARG A 329 -6.17 30.15 16.90
N SER A 330 -6.48 30.89 17.95
CA SER A 330 -6.56 30.38 19.33
C SER A 330 -7.68 29.34 19.47
N ALA A 331 -8.87 29.63 18.94
CA ALA A 331 -10.00 28.71 18.95
C ALA A 331 -9.67 27.39 18.24
N CYS A 332 -8.97 27.43 17.10
CA CYS A 332 -8.50 26.21 16.41
C CYS A 332 -7.50 25.39 17.23
N ARG A 333 -6.59 26.06 17.95
CA ARG A 333 -5.60 25.35 18.79
C ARG A 333 -6.25 24.64 19.97
N ALA A 334 -7.34 25.19 20.50
CA ALA A 334 -8.10 24.62 21.60
C ALA A 334 -9.01 23.46 21.16
N ALA A 335 -9.37 23.41 19.88
CA ALA A 335 -10.28 22.37 19.36
C ALA A 335 -9.50 21.10 18.99
N ALA A 336 -9.89 19.97 19.59
CA ALA A 336 -9.27 18.68 19.33
C ALA A 336 -9.34 18.29 17.84
N GLY A 337 -8.22 17.90 17.29
CA GLY A 337 -8.11 17.40 15.90
C GLY A 337 -7.97 18.48 14.84
N TRP A 338 -7.87 19.76 15.21
CA TRP A 338 -7.57 20.85 14.28
C TRP A 338 -6.10 21.23 14.35
N GLU A 339 -5.48 21.50 13.20
CA GLU A 339 -4.08 21.90 13.16
C GLU A 339 -3.77 22.82 11.98
N TRP A 340 -2.85 23.76 12.21
CA TRP A 340 -2.33 24.66 11.20
C TRP A 340 -1.01 24.14 10.65
N ARG A 341 -0.93 23.93 9.32
CA ARG A 341 0.28 23.44 8.65
C ARG A 341 0.70 24.33 7.48
N PRO A 342 2.01 24.45 7.22
CA PRO A 342 2.48 24.98 5.93
C PRO A 342 1.93 24.15 4.77
N PRO A 343 1.60 24.73 3.60
CA PRO A 343 1.00 24.03 2.47
C PRO A 343 1.78 22.78 2.01
N ALA A 344 3.12 22.86 1.95
CA ALA A 344 3.96 21.73 1.59
C ALA A 344 3.87 20.56 2.59
N ALA A 345 3.88 20.85 3.90
CA ALA A 345 3.70 19.85 4.94
C ALA A 345 2.27 19.27 4.96
N ALA A 346 1.26 20.08 4.65
CA ALA A 346 -0.11 19.65 4.45
C ALA A 346 -0.22 18.68 3.27
N ALA A 347 0.33 19.01 2.12
CA ALA A 347 0.34 18.16 0.93
C ALA A 347 1.00 16.80 1.19
N ALA A 348 2.07 16.74 1.98
CA ALA A 348 2.74 15.50 2.35
C ALA A 348 1.87 14.60 3.26
N ALA A 349 1.08 15.20 4.15
CA ALA A 349 0.29 14.50 5.16
C ALA A 349 -1.13 14.13 4.69
N LEU A 350 -1.66 14.81 3.67
CA LEU A 350 -3.02 14.61 3.17
C LEU A 350 -3.15 13.36 2.28
N PRO A 351 -4.30 12.66 2.34
CA PRO A 351 -4.62 11.60 1.37
C PRO A 351 -4.77 12.19 -0.05
N THR A 352 -4.55 11.35 -1.06
CA THR A 352 -4.58 11.77 -2.48
C THR A 352 -5.86 12.53 -2.87
N ALA A 353 -7.02 12.13 -2.33
CA ALA A 353 -8.28 12.83 -2.58
C ALA A 353 -8.20 14.30 -2.14
N MET A 354 -7.67 14.54 -0.94
CA MET A 354 -7.55 15.90 -0.37
C MET A 354 -6.41 16.71 -1.02
N ARG A 355 -5.32 16.05 -1.43
CA ARG A 355 -4.23 16.73 -2.16
C ARG A 355 -4.71 17.37 -3.46
N ARG A 356 -5.64 16.73 -4.17
CA ARG A 356 -6.24 17.30 -5.39
C ARG A 356 -6.95 18.64 -5.16
N LEU A 357 -7.44 18.89 -3.95
CA LEU A 357 -7.99 20.20 -3.59
C LEU A 357 -6.88 21.26 -3.43
N LEU A 358 -5.71 20.86 -2.90
CA LEU A 358 -4.56 21.77 -2.86
C LEU A 358 -4.00 22.04 -4.26
N ASP A 359 -3.99 21.01 -5.12
CA ASP A 359 -3.58 21.18 -6.53
C ASP A 359 -4.51 22.17 -7.24
N LEU A 360 -5.84 22.05 -7.05
CA LEU A 360 -6.84 22.97 -7.58
C LEU A 360 -6.62 24.40 -7.06
N ALA A 361 -6.31 24.56 -5.76
CA ALA A 361 -6.03 25.88 -5.16
C ALA A 361 -4.72 26.50 -5.71
N ALA A 362 -3.73 25.68 -6.03
CA ALA A 362 -2.48 26.12 -6.62
C ALA A 362 -2.63 26.51 -8.10
N GLU A 363 -3.48 25.81 -8.85
CA GLU A 363 -3.83 26.14 -10.24
C GLU A 363 -4.58 27.48 -10.33
N ASP A 364 -5.46 27.75 -9.36
CA ASP A 364 -6.19 29.04 -9.24
C ASP A 364 -5.32 30.19 -8.69
N GLY A 365 -4.10 29.91 -8.24
CA GLY A 365 -3.22 30.92 -7.61
C GLY A 365 -3.58 31.27 -6.16
N THR A 366 -4.51 30.56 -5.54
CA THR A 366 -4.89 30.73 -4.12
C THR A 366 -3.79 30.29 -3.17
N LEU A 367 -2.99 29.30 -3.58
CA LEU A 367 -1.80 28.82 -2.87
C LEU A 367 -0.59 28.84 -3.81
N PRO A 368 0.64 29.06 -3.30
CA PRO A 368 1.83 28.82 -4.09
C PRO A 368 1.87 27.32 -4.49
N ARG A 369 2.30 27.03 -5.72
CA ARG A 369 2.53 25.65 -6.15
C ARG A 369 3.53 24.98 -5.22
N ALA A 370 3.15 23.86 -4.64
CA ALA A 370 4.10 23.04 -3.88
C ALA A 370 5.16 22.52 -4.86
N GLU A 371 6.44 22.79 -4.59
CA GLU A 371 7.51 22.14 -5.32
C GLU A 371 7.34 20.61 -5.16
N PRO A 372 7.48 19.82 -6.24
CA PRO A 372 7.48 18.37 -6.13
C PRO A 372 8.57 17.97 -5.13
N LEU A 373 8.21 17.16 -4.14
CA LEU A 373 9.17 16.57 -3.19
C LEU A 373 10.29 15.93 -4.01
N ARG A 374 11.46 16.57 -4.07
CA ARG A 374 12.66 15.95 -4.62
C ARG A 374 12.88 14.65 -3.84
N PRO A 375 13.08 13.52 -4.52
CA PRO A 375 13.54 12.33 -3.81
C PRO A 375 14.81 12.72 -3.05
N ALA A 376 14.86 12.39 -1.76
CA ALA A 376 16.04 12.64 -0.95
C ALA A 376 17.25 12.05 -1.69
N GLU A 377 18.22 12.88 -2.03
CA GLU A 377 19.48 12.45 -2.63
C GLU A 377 20.12 11.42 -1.68
N PRO A 378 20.57 10.26 -2.18
CA PRO A 378 21.23 9.28 -1.33
C PRO A 378 22.55 9.86 -0.82
N GLY A 379 22.50 10.35 0.43
CA GLY A 379 23.62 10.36 1.36
C GLY A 379 24.90 11.08 1.00
N ALA A 380 24.99 12.33 1.43
CA ALA A 380 26.27 13.01 1.72
C ALA A 380 27.09 12.36 2.87
N ALA A 381 26.74 11.16 3.32
CA ALA A 381 27.45 10.42 4.38
C ALA A 381 28.63 9.55 3.88
N ALA A 382 28.76 9.35 2.58
CA ALA A 382 29.86 8.54 2.00
C ALA A 382 31.14 9.34 1.68
N ALA A 383 31.10 10.67 1.69
CA ALA A 383 32.25 11.51 1.32
C ALA A 383 33.26 11.77 2.46
N ARG A 384 32.94 11.44 3.71
CA ARG A 384 33.85 11.68 4.86
C ARG A 384 34.78 10.52 5.25
N ARG A 385 34.79 9.40 4.52
CA ARG A 385 35.67 8.24 4.83
C ARG A 385 36.86 8.05 3.88
N ARG A 386 37.15 9.00 2.99
CA ARG A 386 38.20 8.81 1.99
C ARG A 386 39.45 9.75 2.12
N THR A 387 39.52 10.58 3.17
CA THR A 387 40.67 11.52 3.32
C THR A 387 41.55 11.26 4.53
N VAL A 388 41.56 10.02 5.06
CA VAL A 388 42.57 9.62 6.07
C VAL A 388 43.19 8.31 5.64
N ARG A 389 44.09 8.34 4.69
CA ARG A 389 45.20 7.39 4.49
C ARG A 389 46.09 7.79 3.29
N SER A 390 46.95 8.79 3.48
CA SER A 390 48.23 8.88 2.77
C SER A 390 49.26 9.57 3.69
N GLY A 391 49.58 8.89 4.78
CA GLY A 391 50.80 9.15 5.56
C GLY A 391 51.87 8.23 5.10
N ARG A 392 52.87 8.78 4.40
CA ARG A 392 54.08 8.08 3.99
C ARG A 392 54.80 7.52 5.21
N ASN A 393 55.01 6.19 5.22
CA ASN A 393 55.92 5.53 6.17
C ASN A 393 57.27 5.41 5.49
N THR A 394 58.20 6.27 5.84
CA THR A 394 59.63 6.13 5.56
C THR A 394 60.29 5.39 6.71
N GLY A 395 60.43 4.09 6.60
CA GLY A 395 61.21 3.26 7.52
C GLY A 395 62.70 3.24 7.14
N PRO A 396 63.62 3.11 8.09
CA PRO A 396 65.06 3.30 7.87
C PRO A 396 65.71 2.08 7.22
N ARG A 397 66.69 2.37 6.31
CA ARG A 397 67.58 1.37 5.68
C ARG A 397 68.47 0.70 6.72
N ARG A 398 68.61 -0.63 6.69
CA ARG A 398 69.65 -1.40 7.40
C ARG A 398 70.95 -1.35 6.58
N PRO A 399 72.13 -1.29 7.22
CA PRO A 399 73.40 -1.35 6.56
C PRO A 399 73.81 -2.81 6.22
N GLU A 400 74.40 -2.96 5.05
CA GLU A 400 75.12 -4.19 4.63
C GLU A 400 76.39 -4.39 5.47
N ARG A 401 76.71 -5.62 5.75
CA ARG A 401 78.00 -6.06 6.28
C ARG A 401 78.61 -7.09 5.35
N PRO A 402 79.94 -7.18 5.43
CA PRO A 402 80.85 -7.61 4.35
C PRO A 402 80.79 -9.09 4.02
#